data_c95e42f1cb5b24b3c835067307f5b487
#
_entry.id   c95e42f1cb5b24b3c835067307f5b487
#
_cell.length_a   1.000
_cell.length_b   1.000
_cell.length_c   1.000
_cell.angle_alpha   90.00
_cell.angle_beta   90.00
_cell.angle_gamma   90.00
#
_symmetry.space_group_name_H-M   'P 1'
#
loop_
_entity.id
_entity.type
_entity.pdbx_description
1 polymer ?
#
loop_
_entity_poly.entity_id
_entity_poly.type
_entity_poly.pdbx_seq_one_letter_code
_entity_poly.pdbx_strand_id
1 'polypeptide(L)'
;MKFCRESVSLTKIGLNGCTLEMDYTGCVAMIRNLCLEGKLRAALWLRNKMIQKGVIPDVLTHNYLVNGLCKAGDLEKADNLVREMLEIGPSPNCATFNTFIKGYCLNNNVDKALYLFSTMANSGIGPNKVTYNILIHALCKKGLLKDARKLLEMILDDDCGKETSNIITSTIFMDGCLKKGDMVQALVHWDEMLQRGTQIDVVAYNVLIHGFCLIQDMNSAYRYFCEMFKRGLLPDIFTYNTLISGFCKIGNFDEACYIHGVMSKMGAAPDLISYKMIIQGLCIHGDVIRANQFLVCMLENLMVPEPLIWNVVIDGHGRHGDLSNALSIRDQMVSFGIPPNVFTYNALIHAQIKGGNIVDAHSIKKEMLLNGIYPDVVTYNLLIGAACNFGRIHFALRLCDEMLRRGYEPDIITYTELIRGFCIRGHVMEAEELLAKLQRSGLSIDHAPFQILIQKYCRTRVPGRAYDLTKLG
;
A
#
# COMPACT_ATOMS: atom_id res chain seq x y z
N MET A 1 -43.29 30.47 4.70
CA MET A 1 -44.38 29.50 4.56
C MET A 1 -43.96 28.20 5.24
N LYS A 2 -44.67 27.85 6.34
CA LYS A 2 -44.48 26.60 7.07
C LYS A 2 -45.08 25.47 6.24
N PHE A 3 -44.26 24.58 5.67
CA PHE A 3 -44.75 23.34 5.13
C PHE A 3 -44.89 22.32 6.26
N CYS A 4 -46.13 21.91 6.49
CA CYS A 4 -46.52 20.83 7.39
C CYS A 4 -45.76 19.54 7.00
N ARG A 5 -45.07 18.97 7.97
CA ARG A 5 -44.63 17.58 7.93
C ARG A 5 -45.82 16.68 8.23
N GLU A 6 -46.62 16.40 7.22
CA GLU A 6 -47.58 15.31 7.29
C GLU A 6 -46.85 13.99 7.01
N SER A 7 -46.94 13.07 7.95
CA SER A 7 -46.49 11.70 7.85
C SER A 7 -47.26 10.97 6.75
N VAL A 8 -46.73 10.96 5.53
CA VAL A 8 -47.26 10.11 4.45
C VAL A 8 -46.76 8.70 4.68
N SER A 9 -47.62 7.82 5.11
CA SER A 9 -47.36 6.38 5.23
C SER A 9 -47.15 5.78 3.85
N LEU A 10 -45.91 5.41 3.56
CA LEU A 10 -45.52 4.70 2.34
C LEU A 10 -45.82 3.21 2.49
N THR A 11 -46.97 2.77 1.95
CA THR A 11 -47.41 1.38 1.97
C THR A 11 -46.49 0.44 1.15
N LYS A 12 -46.04 -0.62 1.81
CA LYS A 12 -45.62 -1.94 1.32
C LYS A 12 -44.54 -1.98 0.22
N ILE A 13 -43.28 -2.12 0.60
CA ILE A 13 -42.22 -2.55 -0.30
C ILE A 13 -41.91 -4.04 0.03
N GLY A 14 -42.28 -4.92 -0.91
CA GLY A 14 -41.98 -6.35 -0.81
C GLY A 14 -40.52 -6.63 -1.28
N LEU A 15 -39.64 -6.95 -0.35
CA LEU A 15 -38.40 -7.68 -0.58
C LEU A 15 -38.53 -8.95 0.26
N ASN A 16 -38.66 -10.11 -0.39
CA ASN A 16 -38.77 -11.43 0.23
C ASN A 16 -39.86 -11.57 1.33
N GLY A 17 -41.11 -11.23 1.02
CA GLY A 17 -42.25 -11.61 1.85
C GLY A 17 -42.49 -10.81 3.15
N CYS A 18 -41.66 -9.79 3.46
CA CYS A 18 -41.91 -8.83 4.55
C CYS A 18 -42.43 -7.49 4.01
N THR A 19 -43.63 -7.13 4.37
CA THR A 19 -44.22 -5.79 4.09
C THR A 19 -43.79 -4.85 5.21
N LEU A 20 -42.72 -4.07 5.00
CA LEU A 20 -42.32 -2.97 5.88
C LEU A 20 -42.97 -1.67 5.41
N GLU A 21 -43.81 -1.08 6.24
CA GLU A 21 -44.20 0.32 6.08
C GLU A 21 -42.99 1.17 6.49
N MET A 22 -42.27 1.73 5.51
CA MET A 22 -41.14 2.63 5.78
C MET A 22 -41.63 4.07 5.61
N ASP A 23 -41.38 4.88 6.62
CA ASP A 23 -41.54 6.33 6.57
C ASP A 23 -40.42 6.96 5.71
N TYR A 24 -40.52 8.25 5.44
CA TYR A 24 -39.52 9.01 4.67
C TYR A 24 -38.08 8.81 5.24
N THR A 25 -37.96 8.92 6.56
CA THR A 25 -36.65 8.82 7.27
C THR A 25 -36.05 7.43 7.12
N GLY A 26 -36.85 6.39 7.20
CA GLY A 26 -36.42 5.00 6.96
C GLY A 26 -35.96 4.76 5.53
N CYS A 27 -36.65 5.31 4.52
CA CYS A 27 -36.23 5.23 3.13
C CYS A 27 -34.91 5.93 2.87
N VAL A 28 -34.71 7.14 3.41
CA VAL A 28 -33.44 7.90 3.31
C VAL A 28 -32.28 7.15 3.99
N ALA A 29 -32.49 6.62 5.20
CA ALA A 29 -31.50 5.83 5.92
C ALA A 29 -31.11 4.55 5.13
N MET A 30 -32.10 3.89 4.52
CA MET A 30 -31.85 2.71 3.69
C MET A 30 -31.07 3.05 2.42
N ILE A 31 -31.38 4.14 1.72
CA ILE A 31 -30.61 4.61 0.56
C ILE A 31 -29.16 4.87 0.97
N ARG A 32 -28.93 5.57 2.10
CA ARG A 32 -27.58 5.82 2.62
C ARG A 32 -26.81 4.52 2.86
N ASN A 33 -27.41 3.55 3.55
CA ASN A 33 -26.79 2.27 3.85
C ASN A 33 -26.48 1.47 2.58
N LEU A 34 -27.41 1.41 1.63
CA LEU A 34 -27.21 0.76 0.33
C LEU A 34 -26.06 1.41 -0.47
N CYS A 35 -25.93 2.75 -0.41
CA CYS A 35 -24.81 3.46 -1.03
C CYS A 35 -23.48 3.13 -0.35
N LEU A 36 -23.45 3.00 0.98
CA LEU A 36 -22.25 2.61 1.74
C LEU A 36 -21.82 1.16 1.45
N GLU A 37 -22.80 0.26 1.27
CA GLU A 37 -22.55 -1.14 0.91
C GLU A 37 -22.23 -1.35 -0.59
N GLY A 38 -22.26 -0.29 -1.40
CA GLY A 38 -22.04 -0.38 -2.85
C GLY A 38 -23.20 -0.97 -3.65
N LYS A 39 -24.38 -1.19 -3.03
CA LYS A 39 -25.60 -1.73 -3.68
C LYS A 39 -26.38 -0.64 -4.41
N LEU A 40 -25.73 0.05 -5.35
CA LEU A 40 -26.24 1.27 -5.99
C LEU A 40 -27.52 1.04 -6.81
N ARG A 41 -27.68 -0.13 -7.46
CA ARG A 41 -28.89 -0.46 -8.22
C ARG A 41 -30.13 -0.46 -7.32
N ALA A 42 -30.02 -1.03 -6.12
CA ALA A 42 -31.10 -1.05 -5.14
C ALA A 42 -31.37 0.35 -4.58
N ALA A 43 -30.33 1.14 -4.33
CA ALA A 43 -30.48 2.52 -3.86
C ALA A 43 -31.21 3.41 -4.88
N LEU A 44 -30.86 3.34 -6.17
CA LEU A 44 -31.51 4.06 -7.27
C LEU A 44 -32.94 3.57 -7.46
N TRP A 45 -33.21 2.25 -7.38
CA TRP A 45 -34.54 1.71 -7.46
C TRP A 45 -35.44 2.27 -6.33
N LEU A 46 -34.94 2.30 -5.09
CA LEU A 46 -35.66 2.84 -3.94
C LEU A 46 -35.98 4.33 -4.13
N ARG A 47 -34.99 5.13 -4.55
CA ARG A 47 -35.17 6.55 -4.90
C ARG A 47 -36.25 6.74 -5.95
N ASN A 48 -36.22 5.95 -7.04
CA ASN A 48 -37.24 6.05 -8.11
C ASN A 48 -38.62 5.66 -7.61
N LYS A 49 -38.74 4.70 -6.70
CA LYS A 49 -40.02 4.35 -6.04
C LYS A 49 -40.55 5.49 -5.17
N MET A 50 -39.68 6.23 -4.48
CA MET A 50 -40.08 7.43 -3.72
C MET A 50 -40.66 8.48 -4.66
N ILE A 51 -40.00 8.77 -5.79
CA ILE A 51 -40.47 9.77 -6.78
C ILE A 51 -41.79 9.34 -7.41
N GLN A 52 -41.98 8.06 -7.78
CA GLN A 52 -43.23 7.53 -8.30
C GLN A 52 -44.40 7.69 -7.33
N LYS A 53 -44.13 7.80 -6.03
CA LYS A 53 -45.12 8.05 -4.98
C LYS A 53 -45.30 9.56 -4.65
N GLY A 54 -44.70 10.44 -5.46
CA GLY A 54 -44.75 11.89 -5.25
C GLY A 54 -43.87 12.40 -4.14
N VAL A 55 -42.95 11.58 -3.62
CA VAL A 55 -42.00 11.97 -2.56
C VAL A 55 -40.63 12.27 -3.18
N ILE A 56 -40.25 13.54 -3.20
CA ILE A 56 -38.93 13.96 -3.73
C ILE A 56 -37.89 13.83 -2.62
N PRO A 57 -36.83 13.01 -2.82
CA PRO A 57 -35.72 12.93 -1.88
C PRO A 57 -34.99 14.27 -1.74
N ASP A 58 -34.46 14.54 -0.57
CA ASP A 58 -33.71 15.77 -0.27
C ASP A 58 -32.32 15.80 -0.95
N VAL A 59 -31.62 16.95 -0.87
CA VAL A 59 -30.27 17.16 -1.41
C VAL A 59 -29.28 16.16 -0.81
N LEU A 60 -29.43 15.84 0.48
CA LEU A 60 -28.53 14.93 1.18
C LEU A 60 -28.61 13.50 0.61
N THR A 61 -29.81 13.02 0.36
CA THR A 61 -30.05 11.71 -0.28
C THR A 61 -29.45 11.64 -1.68
N HIS A 62 -29.63 12.71 -2.48
CA HIS A 62 -29.01 12.80 -3.80
C HIS A 62 -27.48 12.81 -3.70
N ASN A 63 -26.90 13.52 -2.73
CA ASN A 63 -25.46 13.54 -2.51
C ASN A 63 -24.90 12.15 -2.14
N TYR A 64 -25.62 11.33 -1.37
CA TYR A 64 -25.23 9.95 -1.10
C TYR A 64 -25.20 9.10 -2.38
N LEU A 65 -26.21 9.23 -3.24
CA LEU A 65 -26.29 8.52 -4.52
C LEU A 65 -25.17 8.97 -5.48
N VAL A 66 -24.97 10.28 -5.64
CA VAL A 66 -23.90 10.84 -6.47
C VAL A 66 -22.53 10.33 -5.98
N ASN A 67 -22.26 10.38 -4.66
CA ASN A 67 -21.02 9.89 -4.09
C ASN A 67 -20.83 8.38 -4.33
N GLY A 68 -21.86 7.59 -4.18
CA GLY A 68 -21.85 6.15 -4.46
C GLY A 68 -21.53 5.86 -5.93
N LEU A 69 -22.21 6.52 -6.85
CA LEU A 69 -21.98 6.37 -8.30
C LEU A 69 -20.57 6.80 -8.71
N CYS A 70 -20.08 7.92 -8.16
CA CYS A 70 -18.70 8.38 -8.42
C CYS A 70 -17.65 7.38 -7.93
N LYS A 71 -17.84 6.77 -6.75
CA LYS A 71 -16.94 5.73 -6.22
C LYS A 71 -16.96 4.45 -7.07
N ALA A 72 -18.11 4.11 -7.65
CA ALA A 72 -18.25 2.95 -8.55
C ALA A 72 -17.74 3.23 -9.97
N GLY A 73 -17.36 4.48 -10.29
CA GLY A 73 -16.90 4.88 -11.63
C GLY A 73 -18.03 5.15 -12.63
N ASP A 74 -19.29 5.09 -12.21
CA ASP A 74 -20.46 5.32 -13.08
C ASP A 74 -20.81 6.82 -13.13
N LEU A 75 -19.89 7.57 -13.75
CA LEU A 75 -19.98 9.03 -13.83
C LEU A 75 -21.12 9.52 -14.70
N GLU A 76 -21.55 8.73 -15.70
CA GLU A 76 -22.66 9.06 -16.59
C GLU A 76 -23.99 9.08 -15.83
N LYS A 77 -24.23 8.07 -14.99
CA LYS A 77 -25.44 8.07 -14.15
C LYS A 77 -25.39 9.14 -13.07
N ALA A 78 -24.20 9.45 -12.55
CA ALA A 78 -24.04 10.57 -11.61
C ALA A 78 -24.39 11.90 -12.26
N ASP A 79 -23.95 12.14 -13.50
CA ASP A 79 -24.27 13.33 -14.30
C ASP A 79 -25.77 13.48 -14.57
N ASN A 80 -26.40 12.39 -14.98
CA ASN A 80 -27.85 12.34 -15.20
C ASN A 80 -28.63 12.65 -13.92
N LEU A 81 -28.19 12.10 -12.77
CA LEU A 81 -28.83 12.35 -11.48
C LEU A 81 -28.73 13.83 -11.06
N VAL A 82 -27.61 14.49 -11.33
CA VAL A 82 -27.43 15.92 -11.02
C VAL A 82 -28.28 16.79 -11.98
N ARG A 83 -28.44 16.40 -13.26
CA ARG A 83 -29.35 17.08 -14.18
C ARG A 83 -30.80 16.94 -13.72
N GLU A 84 -31.23 15.76 -13.33
CA GLU A 84 -32.57 15.55 -12.77
C GLU A 84 -32.83 16.43 -11.52
N MET A 85 -31.80 16.62 -10.68
CA MET A 85 -31.90 17.55 -9.55
C MET A 85 -32.14 18.99 -9.99
N LEU A 86 -31.52 19.43 -11.08
CA LEU A 86 -31.73 20.79 -11.63
C LEU A 86 -33.11 20.97 -12.26
N GLU A 87 -33.67 19.89 -12.84
CA GLU A 87 -34.97 19.96 -13.58
C GLU A 87 -36.18 19.74 -12.66
N ILE A 88 -36.17 18.81 -11.78
CA ILE A 88 -37.34 18.30 -11.05
C ILE A 88 -37.11 18.27 -9.53
N GLY A 89 -35.86 18.31 -9.09
CA GLY A 89 -35.48 18.04 -7.70
C GLY A 89 -35.09 19.28 -6.89
N PRO A 90 -34.56 19.06 -5.71
CA PRO A 90 -33.97 20.15 -4.92
C PRO A 90 -32.71 20.67 -5.61
N SER A 91 -32.56 22.00 -5.65
CA SER A 91 -31.36 22.64 -6.26
C SER A 91 -30.05 22.14 -5.67
N PRO A 92 -29.07 21.78 -6.52
CA PRO A 92 -27.73 21.41 -6.07
C PRO A 92 -27.11 22.51 -5.20
N ASN A 93 -26.35 22.12 -4.20
CA ASN A 93 -25.62 23.04 -3.34
C ASN A 93 -24.10 22.84 -3.49
N CYS A 94 -23.31 23.63 -2.78
CA CYS A 94 -21.85 23.52 -2.79
C CYS A 94 -21.36 22.08 -2.47
N ALA A 95 -22.03 21.37 -1.55
CA ALA A 95 -21.68 19.99 -1.22
C ALA A 95 -21.95 19.01 -2.38
N THR A 96 -23.02 19.23 -3.15
CA THR A 96 -23.32 18.43 -4.36
C THR A 96 -22.21 18.60 -5.39
N PHE A 97 -21.84 19.84 -5.71
CA PHE A 97 -20.73 20.11 -6.64
C PHE A 97 -19.40 19.54 -6.15
N ASN A 98 -19.06 19.71 -4.85
CA ASN A 98 -17.86 19.14 -4.27
C ASN A 98 -17.81 17.62 -4.36
N THR A 99 -18.94 16.95 -4.14
CA THR A 99 -19.04 15.49 -4.26
C THR A 99 -18.79 15.05 -5.71
N PHE A 100 -19.33 15.79 -6.65
CA PHE A 100 -19.23 15.49 -8.07
C PHE A 100 -17.82 15.80 -8.63
N ILE A 101 -17.25 16.96 -8.29
CA ILE A 101 -15.87 17.32 -8.59
C ILE A 101 -14.90 16.25 -8.04
N LYS A 102 -15.07 15.84 -6.76
CA LYS A 102 -14.30 14.77 -6.15
C LYS A 102 -14.44 13.45 -6.91
N GLY A 103 -15.65 13.11 -7.35
CA GLY A 103 -15.93 11.92 -8.15
C GLY A 103 -15.13 11.91 -9.46
N TYR A 104 -15.14 13.00 -10.21
CA TYR A 104 -14.33 13.12 -11.44
C TYR A 104 -12.83 13.06 -11.15
N CYS A 105 -12.36 13.70 -10.07
CA CYS A 105 -10.95 13.65 -9.66
C CYS A 105 -10.50 12.23 -9.31
N LEU A 106 -11.33 11.44 -8.60
CA LEU A 106 -11.04 10.04 -8.27
C LEU A 106 -10.93 9.15 -9.51
N ASN A 107 -11.73 9.44 -10.54
CA ASN A 107 -11.71 8.74 -11.82
C ASN A 107 -10.71 9.36 -12.84
N ASN A 108 -9.76 10.15 -12.35
CA ASN A 108 -8.66 10.74 -13.14
C ASN A 108 -9.10 11.71 -14.26
N ASN A 109 -10.35 12.21 -14.20
CA ASN A 109 -10.91 13.15 -15.19
C ASN A 109 -10.93 14.59 -14.62
N VAL A 110 -9.74 15.16 -14.49
CA VAL A 110 -9.56 16.49 -13.88
C VAL A 110 -10.11 17.60 -14.79
N ASP A 111 -10.13 17.41 -16.12
CA ASP A 111 -10.63 18.41 -17.06
C ASP A 111 -12.14 18.64 -16.87
N LYS A 112 -12.91 17.56 -16.70
CA LYS A 112 -14.34 17.66 -16.34
C LYS A 112 -14.56 18.23 -14.93
N ALA A 113 -13.67 17.94 -13.97
CA ALA A 113 -13.73 18.52 -12.64
C ALA A 113 -13.54 20.04 -12.68
N LEU A 114 -12.60 20.55 -13.50
CA LEU A 114 -12.39 21.99 -13.73
C LEU A 114 -13.58 22.64 -14.46
N TYR A 115 -14.17 21.94 -15.44
CA TYR A 115 -15.40 22.41 -16.08
C TYR A 115 -16.55 22.55 -15.07
N LEU A 116 -16.73 21.57 -14.16
CA LEU A 116 -17.75 21.68 -13.10
C LEU A 116 -17.45 22.80 -12.10
N PHE A 117 -16.19 23.07 -11.82
CA PHE A 117 -15.79 24.21 -11.00
C PHE A 117 -16.21 25.54 -11.63
N SER A 118 -15.99 25.72 -12.94
CA SER A 118 -16.44 26.91 -13.66
C SER A 118 -17.99 26.98 -13.74
N THR A 119 -18.67 25.86 -13.93
CA THR A 119 -20.13 25.77 -13.96
C THR A 119 -20.72 26.15 -12.60
N MET A 120 -20.14 25.70 -11.50
CA MET A 120 -20.52 26.05 -10.13
C MET A 120 -20.48 27.55 -9.91
N ALA A 121 -19.39 28.22 -10.29
CA ALA A 121 -19.22 29.65 -10.18
C ALA A 121 -20.27 30.41 -11.03
N ASN A 122 -20.50 29.96 -12.29
CA ASN A 122 -21.48 30.55 -13.20
C ASN A 122 -22.93 30.38 -12.72
N SER A 123 -23.21 29.33 -11.94
CA SER A 123 -24.55 29.08 -11.35
C SER A 123 -24.79 29.90 -10.05
N GLY A 124 -23.89 30.81 -9.71
CA GLY A 124 -24.01 31.63 -8.49
C GLY A 124 -23.70 30.89 -7.19
N ILE A 125 -23.16 29.66 -7.27
CA ILE A 125 -22.76 28.88 -6.13
C ILE A 125 -21.26 29.08 -5.93
N GLY A 126 -20.85 29.89 -4.95
CA GLY A 126 -19.45 30.19 -4.69
C GLY A 126 -18.65 28.92 -4.31
N PRO A 127 -17.50 28.66 -4.95
CA PRO A 127 -16.57 27.64 -4.48
C PRO A 127 -16.11 27.91 -3.05
N ASN A 128 -15.93 26.86 -2.26
CA ASN A 128 -15.40 26.96 -0.91
C ASN A 128 -14.02 26.32 -0.80
N LYS A 129 -13.38 26.41 0.35
CA LYS A 129 -12.04 25.83 0.62
C LYS A 129 -11.98 24.34 0.32
N VAL A 130 -13.05 23.57 0.56
CA VAL A 130 -13.13 22.15 0.23
C VAL A 130 -13.05 21.94 -1.29
N THR A 131 -13.70 22.81 -2.07
CA THR A 131 -13.64 22.77 -3.55
C THR A 131 -12.21 22.92 -4.05
N TYR A 132 -11.52 23.96 -3.54
CA TYR A 132 -10.12 24.22 -3.91
C TYR A 132 -9.19 23.09 -3.47
N ASN A 133 -9.33 22.58 -2.23
CA ASN A 133 -8.52 21.47 -1.74
C ASN A 133 -8.65 20.21 -2.59
N ILE A 134 -9.86 19.87 -3.04
CA ILE A 134 -10.11 18.73 -3.92
C ILE A 134 -9.39 18.92 -5.26
N LEU A 135 -9.52 20.10 -5.86
CA LEU A 135 -8.94 20.39 -7.17
C LEU A 135 -7.42 20.49 -7.12
N ILE A 136 -6.86 21.20 -6.13
CA ILE A 136 -5.40 21.32 -5.96
C ILE A 136 -4.79 19.93 -5.73
N HIS A 137 -5.37 19.11 -4.86
CA HIS A 137 -4.91 17.73 -4.67
C HIS A 137 -4.95 16.91 -5.97
N ALA A 138 -6.01 17.02 -6.76
CA ALA A 138 -6.15 16.29 -8.01
C ALA A 138 -5.16 16.77 -9.09
N LEU A 139 -4.95 18.08 -9.22
CA LEU A 139 -3.97 18.67 -10.12
C LEU A 139 -2.53 18.26 -9.75
N CYS A 140 -2.20 18.31 -8.47
CA CYS A 140 -0.91 17.83 -7.97
C CYS A 140 -0.69 16.34 -8.28
N LYS A 141 -1.72 15.49 -8.07
CA LYS A 141 -1.65 14.07 -8.40
C LYS A 141 -1.39 13.83 -9.89
N LYS A 142 -2.01 14.63 -10.78
CA LYS A 142 -1.75 14.62 -12.24
C LYS A 142 -0.38 15.20 -12.62
N GLY A 143 0.29 15.95 -11.75
CA GLY A 143 1.53 16.66 -12.05
C GLY A 143 1.34 18.03 -12.69
N LEU A 144 0.11 18.57 -12.68
CA LEU A 144 -0.22 19.90 -13.20
C LEU A 144 0.03 20.98 -12.12
N LEU A 145 1.27 21.07 -11.64
CA LEU A 145 1.64 21.93 -10.51
C LEU A 145 1.41 23.43 -10.79
N LYS A 146 1.59 23.86 -12.06
CA LYS A 146 1.34 25.26 -12.45
C LYS A 146 -0.14 25.66 -12.27
N ASP A 147 -1.06 24.79 -12.64
CA ASP A 147 -2.49 25.07 -12.49
C ASP A 147 -2.94 24.94 -11.04
N ALA A 148 -2.35 23.99 -10.29
CA ALA A 148 -2.55 23.88 -8.85
C ALA A 148 -2.10 25.17 -8.14
N ARG A 149 -0.95 25.76 -8.53
CA ARG A 149 -0.44 27.02 -7.97
C ARG A 149 -1.38 28.19 -8.25
N LYS A 150 -1.90 28.31 -9.47
CA LYS A 150 -2.88 29.36 -9.80
C LYS A 150 -4.12 29.30 -8.92
N LEU A 151 -4.68 28.10 -8.70
CA LEU A 151 -5.83 27.94 -7.82
C LEU A 151 -5.49 28.25 -6.35
N LEU A 152 -4.27 27.95 -5.91
CA LEU A 152 -3.80 28.31 -4.59
C LEU A 152 -3.70 29.83 -4.44
N GLU A 153 -3.13 30.54 -5.40
CA GLU A 153 -3.03 32.01 -5.41
C GLU A 153 -4.42 32.66 -5.35
N MET A 154 -5.39 32.19 -6.14
CA MET A 154 -6.77 32.68 -6.10
C MET A 154 -7.38 32.62 -4.71
N ILE A 155 -7.19 31.55 -3.95
CA ILE A 155 -7.76 31.41 -2.61
C ILE A 155 -6.99 32.25 -1.56
N LEU A 156 -5.70 32.46 -1.78
CA LEU A 156 -4.86 33.26 -0.88
C LEU A 156 -5.12 34.75 -1.03
N ASP A 157 -5.52 35.19 -2.24
CA ASP A 157 -5.84 36.58 -2.53
C ASP A 157 -7.26 36.96 -2.09
N ASP A 158 -8.21 36.03 -2.16
CA ASP A 158 -9.61 36.26 -1.70
C ASP A 158 -9.75 36.31 -0.17
N ASP A 159 -8.82 35.78 0.60
CA ASP A 159 -8.91 35.62 2.06
C ASP A 159 -8.16 36.74 2.82
N CYS A 160 -8.49 38.02 2.53
CA CYS A 160 -8.03 39.13 3.32
C CYS A 160 -8.52 39.04 4.79
N GLY A 161 -7.84 38.20 5.62
CA GLY A 161 -8.00 38.30 7.07
C GLY A 161 -8.26 37.02 7.89
N LYS A 162 -8.24 35.81 7.33
CA LYS A 162 -8.39 34.55 8.10
C LYS A 162 -7.18 33.62 7.96
N GLU A 163 -6.18 33.83 8.81
CA GLU A 163 -4.87 33.17 8.80
C GLU A 163 -4.90 31.63 8.91
N THR A 164 -5.80 31.06 9.71
CA THR A 164 -5.79 29.61 10.04
C THR A 164 -6.31 28.70 8.93
N SER A 165 -6.95 29.26 7.93
CA SER A 165 -7.69 28.50 6.93
C SER A 165 -6.85 28.13 5.70
N ASN A 166 -5.74 28.79 5.49
CA ASN A 166 -4.91 28.65 4.28
C ASN A 166 -3.81 27.62 4.43
N ILE A 167 -3.46 27.23 5.67
CA ILE A 167 -2.40 26.25 5.93
C ILE A 167 -2.71 24.87 5.32
N ILE A 168 -3.96 24.40 5.42
CA ILE A 168 -4.35 23.09 4.88
C ILE A 168 -4.15 23.06 3.35
N THR A 169 -4.62 24.10 2.64
CA THR A 169 -4.49 24.19 1.18
C THR A 169 -3.03 24.28 0.75
N SER A 170 -2.24 25.09 1.46
CA SER A 170 -0.81 25.24 1.28
C SER A 170 -0.06 23.92 1.50
N THR A 171 -0.40 23.21 2.55
CA THR A 171 0.20 21.90 2.89
C THR A 171 -0.12 20.84 1.84
N ILE A 172 -1.35 20.82 1.30
CA ILE A 172 -1.74 19.94 0.19
C ILE A 172 -0.91 20.23 -1.07
N PHE A 173 -0.69 21.52 -1.38
CA PHE A 173 0.13 21.90 -2.53
C PHE A 173 1.60 21.48 -2.34
N MET A 174 2.18 21.75 -1.16
CA MET A 174 3.54 21.31 -0.84
C MET A 174 3.71 19.79 -0.94
N ASP A 175 2.80 19.01 -0.35
CA ASP A 175 2.80 17.55 -0.45
C ASP A 175 2.76 17.08 -1.91
N GLY A 176 1.95 17.76 -2.73
CA GLY A 176 1.87 17.51 -4.16
C GLY A 176 3.18 17.78 -4.91
N CYS A 177 3.87 18.88 -4.61
CA CYS A 177 5.18 19.23 -5.18
C CYS A 177 6.22 18.18 -4.79
N LEU A 178 6.30 17.81 -3.51
CA LEU A 178 7.25 16.86 -2.98
C LEU A 178 7.06 15.45 -3.56
N LYS A 179 5.82 14.98 -3.71
CA LYS A 179 5.51 13.69 -4.35
C LYS A 179 5.88 13.64 -5.84
N LYS A 180 5.99 14.80 -6.50
CA LYS A 180 6.46 14.92 -7.89
C LYS A 180 7.96 15.20 -8.00
N GLY A 181 8.66 15.28 -6.88
CA GLY A 181 10.09 15.55 -6.83
C GLY A 181 10.46 17.03 -6.98
N ASP A 182 9.48 17.94 -6.98
CA ASP A 182 9.72 19.38 -7.09
C ASP A 182 9.93 20.00 -5.70
N MET A 183 11.09 19.69 -5.12
CA MET A 183 11.50 20.22 -3.81
C MET A 183 11.65 21.75 -3.85
N VAL A 184 12.09 22.32 -4.99
CA VAL A 184 12.33 23.76 -5.10
C VAL A 184 11.03 24.53 -4.94
N GLN A 185 9.96 24.14 -5.65
CA GLN A 185 8.66 24.78 -5.52
C GLN A 185 8.07 24.62 -4.11
N ALA A 186 8.27 23.47 -3.48
CA ALA A 186 7.81 23.24 -2.13
C ALA A 186 8.49 24.17 -1.12
N LEU A 187 9.81 24.37 -1.23
CA LEU A 187 10.58 25.26 -0.37
C LEU A 187 10.27 26.74 -0.62
N VAL A 188 10.14 27.15 -1.88
CA VAL A 188 9.72 28.51 -2.22
C VAL A 188 8.36 28.83 -1.57
N HIS A 189 7.42 27.88 -1.67
CA HIS A 189 6.10 28.08 -1.05
C HIS A 189 6.15 28.06 0.48
N TRP A 190 7.02 27.24 1.09
CA TRP A 190 7.27 27.25 2.53
C TRP A 190 7.78 28.62 3.00
N ASP A 191 8.74 29.22 2.27
CA ASP A 191 9.27 30.55 2.60
C ASP A 191 8.20 31.64 2.43
N GLU A 192 7.35 31.54 1.41
CA GLU A 192 6.19 32.44 1.23
C GLU A 192 5.21 32.34 2.41
N MET A 193 4.93 31.13 2.92
CA MET A 193 4.08 30.94 4.10
C MET A 193 4.68 31.61 5.33
N LEU A 194 5.99 31.47 5.54
CA LEU A 194 6.70 32.11 6.64
C LEU A 194 6.68 33.64 6.53
N GLN A 195 6.91 34.19 5.34
CA GLN A 195 6.89 35.64 5.08
C GLN A 195 5.49 36.26 5.30
N ARG A 196 4.43 35.50 5.02
CA ARG A 196 3.03 35.90 5.27
C ARG A 196 2.63 35.80 6.74
N GLY A 197 3.51 35.32 7.63
CA GLY A 197 3.22 35.13 9.05
C GLY A 197 2.27 33.97 9.34
N THR A 198 2.11 33.02 8.40
CA THR A 198 1.23 31.85 8.58
C THR A 198 1.69 31.05 9.81
N GLN A 199 0.77 30.73 10.73
CA GLN A 199 1.06 29.84 11.84
C GLN A 199 1.26 28.41 11.33
N ILE A 200 2.52 28.00 11.22
CA ILE A 200 2.89 26.66 10.75
C ILE A 200 2.53 25.63 11.83
N ASP A 201 1.88 24.53 11.43
CA ASP A 201 1.49 23.43 12.30
C ASP A 201 2.40 22.20 12.14
N VAL A 202 2.15 21.19 12.97
CA VAL A 202 2.89 19.89 12.92
C VAL A 202 2.73 19.21 11.56
N VAL A 203 1.55 19.34 10.93
CA VAL A 203 1.27 18.67 9.64
C VAL A 203 2.13 19.25 8.51
N ALA A 204 2.31 20.55 8.46
CA ALA A 204 3.16 21.22 7.48
C ALA A 204 4.64 20.81 7.62
N TYR A 205 5.15 20.74 8.88
CA TYR A 205 6.50 20.20 9.13
C TYR A 205 6.61 18.73 8.72
N ASN A 206 5.60 17.91 9.03
CA ASN A 206 5.59 16.49 8.65
C ASN A 206 5.69 16.31 7.14
N VAL A 207 5.01 17.15 6.36
CA VAL A 207 5.10 17.14 4.89
C VAL A 207 6.51 17.46 4.41
N LEU A 208 7.16 18.50 4.96
CA LEU A 208 8.54 18.82 4.60
C LEU A 208 9.52 17.72 4.99
N ILE A 209 9.44 17.24 6.23
CA ILE A 209 10.32 16.15 6.74
C ILE A 209 10.15 14.92 5.83
N HIS A 210 8.91 14.56 5.49
CA HIS A 210 8.64 13.44 4.58
C HIS A 210 9.24 13.68 3.20
N GLY A 211 9.13 14.89 2.65
CA GLY A 211 9.74 15.25 1.37
C GLY A 211 11.25 15.08 1.36
N PHE A 212 11.95 15.53 2.40
CA PHE A 212 13.40 15.34 2.55
C PHE A 212 13.76 13.85 2.71
N CYS A 213 12.96 13.07 3.45
CA CYS A 213 13.15 11.62 3.55
C CYS A 213 12.98 10.91 2.20
N LEU A 214 12.10 11.39 1.31
CA LEU A 214 11.91 10.81 -0.03
C LEU A 214 13.13 11.01 -0.93
N ILE A 215 13.80 12.16 -0.86
CA ILE A 215 15.03 12.45 -1.61
C ILE A 215 16.30 12.00 -0.87
N GLN A 216 16.15 11.32 0.27
CA GLN A 216 17.23 10.80 1.12
C GLN A 216 18.13 11.88 1.75
N ASP A 217 17.69 13.15 1.78
CA ASP A 217 18.39 14.22 2.52
C ASP A 217 17.96 14.23 3.99
N MET A 218 18.51 13.27 4.74
CA MET A 218 18.20 13.11 6.16
C MET A 218 18.72 14.26 7.02
N ASN A 219 19.77 14.96 6.57
CA ASN A 219 20.31 16.12 7.30
C ASN A 219 19.29 17.26 7.33
N SER A 220 18.69 17.58 6.19
CA SER A 220 17.64 18.58 6.11
C SER A 220 16.36 18.12 6.85
N ALA A 221 15.96 16.85 6.72
CA ALA A 221 14.83 16.29 7.47
C ALA A 221 15.01 16.48 8.99
N TYR A 222 16.19 16.13 9.50
CA TYR A 222 16.51 16.27 10.92
C TYR A 222 16.61 17.73 11.36
N ARG A 223 17.10 18.64 10.52
CA ARG A 223 17.12 20.08 10.80
C ARG A 223 15.71 20.64 11.00
N TYR A 224 14.74 20.29 10.14
CA TYR A 224 13.34 20.72 10.29
C TYR A 224 12.67 20.06 11.50
N PHE A 225 13.01 18.81 11.80
CA PHE A 225 12.59 18.17 13.06
C PHE A 225 13.07 18.95 14.30
N CYS A 226 14.34 19.35 14.35
CA CYS A 226 14.85 20.18 15.44
C CYS A 226 14.21 21.58 15.46
N GLU A 227 13.86 22.15 14.31
CA GLU A 227 13.19 23.43 14.22
C GLU A 227 11.78 23.41 14.83
N MET A 228 11.05 22.30 14.70
CA MET A 228 9.74 22.12 15.36
C MET A 228 9.84 22.40 16.87
N PHE A 229 10.83 21.81 17.54
CA PHE A 229 11.05 22.04 18.98
C PHE A 229 11.36 23.51 19.30
N LYS A 230 12.19 24.16 18.48
CA LYS A 230 12.52 25.58 18.66
C LYS A 230 11.30 26.49 18.56
N ARG A 231 10.29 26.08 17.79
CA ARG A 231 9.00 26.79 17.65
C ARG A 231 7.94 26.34 18.66
N GLY A 232 8.29 25.45 19.60
CA GLY A 232 7.35 24.94 20.61
C GLY A 232 6.35 23.92 20.09
N LEU A 233 6.57 23.38 18.88
CA LEU A 233 5.74 22.34 18.30
C LEU A 233 6.29 20.96 18.72
N LEU A 234 5.43 20.13 19.31
CA LEU A 234 5.80 18.77 19.69
C LEU A 234 5.59 17.83 18.51
N PRO A 235 6.63 17.08 18.08
CA PRO A 235 6.48 16.04 17.07
C PRO A 235 5.48 14.97 17.48
N ASP A 236 4.66 14.52 16.55
CA ASP A 236 3.71 13.43 16.74
C ASP A 236 4.31 12.07 16.30
N ILE A 237 3.55 10.99 16.51
CA ILE A 237 3.95 9.64 16.13
C ILE A 237 4.32 9.57 14.63
N PHE A 238 3.59 10.31 13.79
CA PHE A 238 3.83 10.34 12.35
C PHE A 238 5.20 10.96 12.02
N THR A 239 5.58 12.04 12.72
CA THR A 239 6.89 12.70 12.58
C THR A 239 8.04 11.71 12.85
N TYR A 240 7.95 11.02 14.02
CA TYR A 240 8.97 10.04 14.41
C TYR A 240 9.03 8.87 13.43
N ASN A 241 7.90 8.29 13.07
CA ASN A 241 7.82 7.17 12.12
C ASN A 241 8.39 7.56 10.73
N THR A 242 8.17 8.79 10.29
CA THR A 242 8.72 9.30 9.03
C THR A 242 10.25 9.35 9.07
N LEU A 243 10.83 9.87 10.15
CA LEU A 243 12.28 9.91 10.33
C LEU A 243 12.88 8.51 10.45
N ILE A 244 12.28 7.64 11.27
CA ILE A 244 12.72 6.24 11.42
C ILE A 244 12.71 5.55 10.05
N SER A 245 11.64 5.68 9.27
CA SER A 245 11.55 5.14 7.92
C SER A 245 12.63 5.68 6.99
N GLY A 246 12.90 6.99 7.05
CA GLY A 246 13.94 7.65 6.27
C GLY A 246 15.33 7.10 6.60
N PHE A 247 15.68 7.05 7.88
CA PHE A 247 16.97 6.50 8.34
C PHE A 247 17.13 5.01 7.99
N CYS A 248 16.08 4.20 8.16
CA CYS A 248 16.10 2.79 7.74
C CYS A 248 16.36 2.63 6.24
N LYS A 249 15.77 3.48 5.39
CA LYS A 249 15.94 3.41 3.94
C LYS A 249 17.37 3.72 3.48
N ILE A 250 18.07 4.63 4.16
CA ILE A 250 19.48 4.94 3.86
C ILE A 250 20.47 4.02 4.59
N GLY A 251 19.96 3.05 5.38
CA GLY A 251 20.80 2.09 6.12
C GLY A 251 21.41 2.65 7.41
N ASN A 252 21.00 3.82 7.88
CA ASN A 252 21.50 4.39 9.14
C ASN A 252 20.62 3.95 10.32
N PHE A 253 20.81 2.71 10.77
CA PHE A 253 20.00 2.12 11.83
C PHE A 253 20.32 2.66 13.22
N ASP A 254 21.50 3.18 13.44
CA ASP A 254 21.88 3.76 14.72
C ASP A 254 21.05 5.00 15.01
N GLU A 255 20.90 5.89 14.01
CA GLU A 255 20.03 7.04 14.11
C GLU A 255 18.54 6.64 14.19
N ALA A 256 18.10 5.64 13.43
CA ALA A 256 16.72 5.14 13.52
C ALA A 256 16.39 4.64 14.94
N CYS A 257 17.29 3.86 15.55
CA CYS A 257 17.14 3.40 16.94
C CYS A 257 17.20 4.55 17.94
N TYR A 258 18.08 5.53 17.71
CA TYR A 258 18.17 6.73 18.54
C TYR A 258 16.86 7.53 18.52
N ILE A 259 16.29 7.79 17.34
CA ILE A 259 15.00 8.49 17.17
C ILE A 259 13.86 7.73 17.85
N HIS A 260 13.83 6.40 17.75
CA HIS A 260 12.85 5.58 18.48
C HIS A 260 13.00 5.73 20.00
N GLY A 261 14.20 5.78 20.53
CA GLY A 261 14.47 6.04 21.94
C GLY A 261 14.07 7.46 22.38
N VAL A 262 14.29 8.46 21.51
CA VAL A 262 13.83 9.86 21.74
C VAL A 262 12.32 9.94 21.79
N MET A 263 11.61 9.28 20.85
CA MET A 263 10.15 9.19 20.80
C MET A 263 9.57 8.78 22.15
N SER A 264 10.08 7.69 22.74
CA SER A 264 9.65 7.19 24.05
C SER A 264 9.90 8.20 25.17
N LYS A 265 11.06 8.86 25.18
CA LYS A 265 11.44 9.84 26.20
C LYS A 265 10.62 11.12 26.13
N MET A 266 10.17 11.50 24.94
CA MET A 266 9.35 12.71 24.70
C MET A 266 7.85 12.46 24.91
N GLY A 267 7.46 11.28 25.40
CA GLY A 267 6.08 10.94 25.70
C GLY A 267 5.23 10.48 24.50
N ALA A 268 5.85 10.34 23.32
CA ALA A 268 5.19 9.73 22.18
C ALA A 268 5.45 8.22 22.24
N ALA A 269 4.43 7.45 22.65
CA ALA A 269 4.58 5.98 22.75
C ALA A 269 4.85 5.37 21.36
N PRO A 270 5.93 4.56 21.20
CA PRO A 270 6.16 3.81 19.97
C PRO A 270 4.98 2.92 19.63
N ASP A 271 4.64 2.83 18.37
CA ASP A 271 3.55 2.01 17.86
C ASP A 271 4.04 0.77 17.10
N LEU A 272 3.11 -0.10 16.67
CA LEU A 272 3.43 -1.28 15.87
C LEU A 272 4.21 -0.94 14.61
N ILE A 273 3.99 0.24 14.04
CA ILE A 273 4.63 0.68 12.79
C ILE A 273 6.09 1.02 13.03
N SER A 274 6.42 1.74 14.11
CA SER A 274 7.80 2.10 14.47
C SER A 274 8.66 0.85 14.73
N TYR A 275 8.14 -0.09 15.53
CA TYR A 275 8.83 -1.36 15.77
C TYR A 275 9.03 -2.18 14.50
N LYS A 276 7.98 -2.32 13.68
CA LYS A 276 8.03 -3.04 12.41
C LYS A 276 9.11 -2.50 11.48
N MET A 277 9.20 -1.18 11.29
CA MET A 277 10.17 -0.55 10.42
C MET A 277 11.60 -0.83 10.87
N ILE A 278 11.88 -0.69 12.17
CA ILE A 278 13.21 -0.92 12.72
C ILE A 278 13.58 -2.41 12.61
N ILE A 279 12.72 -3.31 13.05
CA ILE A 279 12.97 -4.76 13.00
C ILE A 279 13.23 -5.21 11.57
N GLN A 280 12.38 -4.79 10.61
CA GLN A 280 12.58 -5.13 9.20
C GLN A 280 13.89 -4.57 8.66
N GLY A 281 14.20 -3.31 8.94
CA GLY A 281 15.43 -2.68 8.51
C GLY A 281 16.67 -3.40 9.05
N LEU A 282 16.72 -3.67 10.34
CA LEU A 282 17.83 -4.37 10.98
C LEU A 282 18.01 -5.81 10.41
N CYS A 283 16.92 -6.56 10.20
CA CYS A 283 16.98 -7.90 9.61
C CYS A 283 17.50 -7.88 8.16
N ILE A 284 17.11 -6.89 7.35
CA ILE A 284 17.58 -6.75 5.96
C ILE A 284 19.11 -6.53 5.94
N HIS A 285 19.62 -5.73 6.88
CA HIS A 285 21.05 -5.43 6.97
C HIS A 285 21.87 -6.45 7.79
N GLY A 286 21.22 -7.49 8.31
CA GLY A 286 21.88 -8.57 9.00
C GLY A 286 22.14 -8.34 10.49
N ASP A 287 21.65 -7.24 11.07
CA ASP A 287 21.74 -7.01 12.51
C ASP A 287 20.55 -7.65 13.24
N VAL A 288 20.53 -8.96 13.20
CA VAL A 288 19.43 -9.75 13.74
C VAL A 288 19.39 -9.72 15.26
N ILE A 289 20.52 -9.47 15.90
CA ILE A 289 20.61 -9.39 17.37
C ILE A 289 19.82 -8.19 17.87
N ARG A 290 20.05 -7.00 17.31
CA ARG A 290 19.27 -5.80 17.65
C ARG A 290 17.81 -5.96 17.24
N ALA A 291 17.52 -6.57 16.10
CA ALA A 291 16.14 -6.84 15.68
C ALA A 291 15.38 -7.68 16.72
N ASN A 292 16.04 -8.73 17.26
CA ASN A 292 15.46 -9.55 18.31
C ASN A 292 15.25 -8.78 19.64
N GLN A 293 16.18 -7.87 19.98
CA GLN A 293 16.02 -7.00 21.15
C GLN A 293 14.78 -6.09 20.99
N PHE A 294 14.54 -5.52 19.80
CA PHE A 294 13.34 -4.73 19.54
C PHE A 294 12.07 -5.57 19.57
N LEU A 295 12.11 -6.84 19.12
CA LEU A 295 11.00 -7.76 19.24
C LEU A 295 10.64 -8.04 20.71
N VAL A 296 11.65 -8.31 21.55
CA VAL A 296 11.46 -8.51 22.99
C VAL A 296 10.90 -7.25 23.64
N CYS A 297 11.47 -6.08 23.36
CA CYS A 297 10.99 -4.80 23.87
C CYS A 297 9.53 -4.51 23.48
N MET A 298 9.13 -4.90 22.26
CA MET A 298 7.74 -4.78 21.79
C MET A 298 6.81 -5.68 22.63
N LEU A 299 7.22 -6.90 22.94
CA LEU A 299 6.46 -7.85 23.78
C LEU A 299 6.36 -7.35 25.24
N GLU A 300 7.43 -6.79 25.79
CA GLU A 300 7.46 -6.20 27.14
C GLU A 300 6.49 -5.02 27.25
N ASN A 301 6.28 -4.27 26.15
CA ASN A 301 5.27 -3.21 26.06
C ASN A 301 3.85 -3.73 25.75
N LEU A 302 3.60 -5.02 25.94
CA LEU A 302 2.30 -5.69 25.73
C LEU A 302 1.76 -5.56 24.31
N MET A 303 2.61 -5.28 23.34
CA MET A 303 2.25 -5.24 21.93
C MET A 303 2.52 -6.60 21.28
N VAL A 304 1.47 -7.25 20.78
CA VAL A 304 1.59 -8.54 20.10
C VAL A 304 1.98 -8.29 18.63
N PRO A 305 3.16 -8.78 18.19
CA PRO A 305 3.61 -8.60 16.82
C PRO A 305 2.70 -9.34 15.83
N GLU A 306 2.48 -8.74 14.65
CA GLU A 306 1.87 -9.44 13.52
C GLU A 306 2.74 -10.62 13.06
N PRO A 307 2.15 -11.67 12.44
CA PRO A 307 2.90 -12.83 11.92
C PRO A 307 4.08 -12.44 11.03
N LEU A 308 3.97 -11.33 10.31
CA LEU A 308 5.02 -10.81 9.45
C LEU A 308 6.28 -10.44 10.21
N ILE A 309 6.16 -9.82 11.39
CA ILE A 309 7.32 -9.40 12.20
C ILE A 309 8.08 -10.61 12.70
N TRP A 310 7.37 -11.60 13.21
CA TRP A 310 7.94 -12.88 13.61
C TRP A 310 8.72 -13.55 12.48
N ASN A 311 8.09 -13.65 11.31
CA ASN A 311 8.69 -14.28 10.14
C ASN A 311 9.94 -13.56 9.65
N VAL A 312 9.97 -12.23 9.72
CA VAL A 312 11.15 -11.43 9.32
C VAL A 312 12.33 -11.70 10.26
N VAL A 313 12.09 -11.82 11.57
CA VAL A 313 13.17 -12.12 12.53
C VAL A 313 13.64 -13.57 12.38
N ILE A 314 12.72 -14.53 12.18
CA ILE A 314 13.04 -15.94 11.90
C ILE A 314 13.89 -16.06 10.63
N ASP A 315 13.48 -15.39 9.54
CA ASP A 315 14.23 -15.37 8.28
C ASP A 315 15.59 -14.69 8.44
N GLY A 316 15.66 -13.61 9.23
CA GLY A 316 16.91 -12.94 9.56
C GLY A 316 17.92 -13.89 10.21
N HIS A 317 17.53 -14.60 11.26
CA HIS A 317 18.38 -15.65 11.87
C HIS A 317 18.70 -16.76 10.87
N GLY A 318 17.70 -17.15 10.06
CA GLY A 318 17.86 -18.17 9.04
C GLY A 318 18.93 -17.83 8.00
N ARG A 319 18.98 -16.59 7.54
CA ARG A 319 20.00 -16.11 6.58
C ARG A 319 21.43 -16.20 7.12
N HIS A 320 21.58 -16.07 8.43
CA HIS A 320 22.87 -16.22 9.11
C HIS A 320 23.17 -17.65 9.53
N GLY A 321 22.28 -18.62 9.24
CA GLY A 321 22.45 -20.02 9.63
C GLY A 321 22.22 -20.30 11.10
N ASP A 322 21.66 -19.35 11.84
CA ASP A 322 21.37 -19.47 13.26
C ASP A 322 19.98 -20.10 13.48
N LEU A 323 19.95 -21.41 13.24
CA LEU A 323 18.73 -22.20 13.35
C LEU A 323 18.19 -22.26 14.79
N SER A 324 19.07 -22.28 15.79
CA SER A 324 18.65 -22.40 17.19
C SER A 324 17.79 -21.20 17.63
N ASN A 325 18.22 -20.00 17.30
CA ASN A 325 17.45 -18.81 17.59
C ASN A 325 16.19 -18.71 16.70
N ALA A 326 16.28 -19.09 15.42
CA ALA A 326 15.10 -19.13 14.54
C ALA A 326 13.99 -20.06 15.09
N LEU A 327 14.33 -21.24 15.61
CA LEU A 327 13.39 -22.17 16.26
C LEU A 327 12.85 -21.61 17.57
N SER A 328 13.71 -21.02 18.41
CA SER A 328 13.29 -20.38 19.67
C SER A 328 12.26 -19.28 19.44
N ILE A 329 12.44 -18.45 18.39
CA ILE A 329 11.50 -17.39 18.05
C ILE A 329 10.19 -17.95 17.48
N ARG A 330 10.23 -19.04 16.70
CA ARG A 330 9.03 -19.76 16.29
C ARG A 330 8.24 -20.28 17.51
N ASP A 331 8.92 -20.86 18.49
CA ASP A 331 8.28 -21.40 19.69
C ASP A 331 7.67 -20.28 20.54
N GLN A 332 8.32 -19.12 20.62
CA GLN A 332 7.73 -17.92 21.22
C GLN A 332 6.49 -17.46 20.44
N MET A 333 6.55 -17.38 19.11
CA MET A 333 5.39 -17.05 18.26
C MET A 333 4.18 -17.94 18.59
N VAL A 334 4.40 -19.26 18.72
CA VAL A 334 3.36 -20.24 19.10
C VAL A 334 2.85 -19.98 20.50
N SER A 335 3.72 -19.67 21.47
CA SER A 335 3.33 -19.37 22.86
C SER A 335 2.43 -18.15 23.00
N PHE A 336 2.56 -17.18 22.07
CA PHE A 336 1.67 -16.02 21.96
C PHE A 336 0.39 -16.30 21.16
N GLY A 337 0.11 -17.57 20.84
CA GLY A 337 -1.10 -17.98 20.13
C GLY A 337 -1.10 -17.67 18.63
N ILE A 338 0.06 -17.34 18.06
CA ILE A 338 0.21 -17.07 16.63
C ILE A 338 0.72 -18.34 15.94
N PRO A 339 -0.11 -19.00 15.10
CA PRO A 339 0.32 -20.22 14.44
C PRO A 339 1.37 -19.93 13.35
N PRO A 340 2.43 -20.77 13.24
CA PRO A 340 3.33 -20.74 12.10
C PRO A 340 2.59 -20.88 10.78
N ASN A 341 3.07 -20.19 9.75
CA ASN A 341 2.50 -20.23 8.41
C ASN A 341 3.55 -20.69 7.38
N VAL A 342 3.18 -20.70 6.10
CA VAL A 342 4.09 -21.11 5.01
C VAL A 342 5.39 -20.31 5.03
N PHE A 343 5.33 -19.00 5.31
CA PHE A 343 6.52 -18.14 5.38
C PHE A 343 7.44 -18.52 6.54
N THR A 344 6.86 -18.86 7.71
CA THR A 344 7.60 -19.34 8.87
C THR A 344 8.41 -20.61 8.53
N TYR A 345 7.74 -21.59 7.92
CA TYR A 345 8.40 -22.85 7.54
C TYR A 345 9.43 -22.65 6.43
N ASN A 346 9.17 -21.79 5.44
CA ASN A 346 10.13 -21.45 4.40
C ASN A 346 11.40 -20.80 4.98
N ALA A 347 11.26 -19.91 5.96
CA ALA A 347 12.39 -19.31 6.66
C ALA A 347 13.22 -20.35 7.43
N LEU A 348 12.58 -21.28 8.14
CA LEU A 348 13.25 -22.37 8.85
C LEU A 348 13.96 -23.36 7.90
N ILE A 349 13.31 -23.72 6.78
CA ILE A 349 13.91 -24.52 5.71
C ILE A 349 15.15 -23.83 5.15
N HIS A 350 15.07 -22.53 4.89
CA HIS A 350 16.21 -21.73 4.42
C HIS A 350 17.36 -21.71 5.44
N ALA A 351 17.03 -21.54 6.73
CA ALA A 351 18.01 -21.62 7.83
C ALA A 351 18.78 -22.96 7.82
N GLN A 352 18.04 -24.05 7.70
CA GLN A 352 18.61 -25.40 7.72
C GLN A 352 19.49 -25.66 6.48
N ILE A 353 19.07 -25.16 5.31
CA ILE A 353 19.85 -25.24 4.08
C ILE A 353 21.16 -24.47 4.22
N LYS A 354 21.14 -23.29 4.80
CA LYS A 354 22.35 -22.49 5.09
C LYS A 354 23.30 -23.19 6.08
N GLY A 355 22.74 -23.91 7.05
CA GLY A 355 23.49 -24.78 7.96
C GLY A 355 24.06 -26.04 7.29
N GLY A 356 23.84 -26.24 6.00
CA GLY A 356 24.42 -27.36 5.22
C GLY A 356 23.64 -28.68 5.33
N ASN A 357 22.49 -28.71 5.99
CA ASN A 357 21.76 -29.95 6.25
C ASN A 357 20.42 -30.04 5.49
N ILE A 358 20.48 -30.59 4.29
CA ILE A 358 19.30 -30.77 3.43
C ILE A 358 18.32 -31.84 3.98
N VAL A 359 18.81 -32.82 4.78
CA VAL A 359 17.96 -33.90 5.32
C VAL A 359 17.01 -33.32 6.36
N ASP A 360 17.52 -32.46 7.23
CA ASP A 360 16.73 -31.81 8.26
C ASP A 360 15.83 -30.71 7.64
N ALA A 361 16.26 -30.02 6.57
CA ALA A 361 15.40 -29.15 5.80
C ALA A 361 14.16 -29.89 5.24
N HIS A 362 14.37 -31.13 4.76
CA HIS A 362 13.26 -32.00 4.32
C HIS A 362 12.38 -32.46 5.50
N SER A 363 12.95 -32.64 6.69
CA SER A 363 12.20 -33.00 7.91
C SER A 363 11.29 -31.84 8.35
N ILE A 364 11.74 -30.58 8.22
CA ILE A 364 10.89 -29.39 8.47
C ILE A 364 9.73 -29.33 7.49
N LYS A 365 9.92 -29.70 6.21
CA LYS A 365 8.81 -29.82 5.24
C LYS A 365 7.79 -30.90 5.69
N LYS A 366 8.23 -32.02 6.26
CA LYS A 366 7.32 -33.03 6.79
C LYS A 366 6.54 -32.54 8.00
N GLU A 367 7.21 -31.81 8.92
CA GLU A 367 6.57 -31.15 10.05
C GLU A 367 5.49 -30.17 9.59
N MET A 368 5.79 -29.34 8.57
CA MET A 368 4.85 -28.43 7.93
C MET A 368 3.57 -29.15 7.48
N LEU A 369 3.71 -30.29 6.82
CA LEU A 369 2.58 -31.11 6.36
C LEU A 369 1.79 -31.73 7.51
N LEU A 370 2.47 -32.20 8.59
CA LEU A 370 1.81 -32.73 9.78
C LEU A 370 0.96 -31.68 10.50
N ASN A 371 1.39 -30.43 10.43
CA ASN A 371 0.65 -29.28 10.99
C ASN A 371 -0.44 -28.75 10.02
N GLY A 372 -0.75 -29.47 8.95
CA GLY A 372 -1.80 -29.11 8.01
C GLY A 372 -1.45 -27.95 7.06
N ILE A 373 -0.18 -27.54 7.03
CA ILE A 373 0.30 -26.46 6.17
C ILE A 373 0.93 -27.09 4.93
N TYR A 374 0.42 -26.71 3.75
CA TYR A 374 0.91 -27.26 2.48
C TYR A 374 2.08 -26.45 1.92
N PRO A 375 3.18 -27.15 1.50
CA PRO A 375 4.28 -26.50 0.78
C PRO A 375 3.81 -25.79 -0.46
N ASP A 376 4.33 -24.59 -0.70
CA ASP A 376 4.10 -23.79 -1.91
C ASP A 376 5.27 -23.90 -2.90
N VAL A 377 5.18 -23.20 -4.03
CA VAL A 377 6.24 -23.14 -5.05
C VAL A 377 7.57 -22.71 -4.45
N VAL A 378 7.56 -21.75 -3.50
CA VAL A 378 8.79 -21.26 -2.83
C VAL A 378 9.42 -22.37 -1.99
N THR A 379 8.63 -23.14 -1.25
CA THR A 379 9.11 -24.29 -0.46
C THR A 379 9.83 -25.30 -1.36
N TYR A 380 9.23 -25.65 -2.51
CA TYR A 380 9.84 -26.59 -3.46
C TYR A 380 11.09 -26.01 -4.06
N ASN A 381 11.11 -24.74 -4.49
CA ASN A 381 12.28 -24.08 -5.07
C ASN A 381 13.47 -24.04 -4.09
N LEU A 382 13.23 -23.75 -2.81
CA LEU A 382 14.27 -23.80 -1.77
C LEU A 382 14.90 -25.20 -1.65
N LEU A 383 14.07 -26.24 -1.58
CA LEU A 383 14.54 -27.62 -1.41
C LEU A 383 15.19 -28.17 -2.69
N ILE A 384 14.66 -27.85 -3.88
CA ILE A 384 15.23 -28.22 -5.18
C ILE A 384 16.59 -27.55 -5.35
N GLY A 385 16.68 -26.23 -5.11
CA GLY A 385 17.93 -25.48 -5.18
C GLY A 385 18.99 -26.03 -4.24
N ALA A 386 18.59 -26.31 -2.99
CA ALA A 386 19.49 -26.97 -2.04
C ALA A 386 19.97 -28.35 -2.53
N ALA A 387 19.05 -29.20 -3.01
CA ALA A 387 19.38 -30.51 -3.52
C ALA A 387 20.38 -30.42 -4.69
N CYS A 388 20.18 -29.45 -5.60
CA CYS A 388 21.07 -29.18 -6.73
C CYS A 388 22.45 -28.72 -6.26
N ASN A 389 22.51 -27.78 -5.32
CA ASN A 389 23.77 -27.25 -4.78
C ASN A 389 24.60 -28.33 -4.06
N PHE A 390 23.94 -29.25 -3.35
CA PHE A 390 24.58 -30.40 -2.72
C PHE A 390 24.83 -31.57 -3.72
N GLY A 391 24.57 -31.37 -5.02
CA GLY A 391 24.79 -32.37 -6.05
C GLY A 391 23.84 -33.57 -5.99
N ARG A 392 22.72 -33.48 -5.27
CA ARG A 392 21.71 -34.56 -5.14
C ARG A 392 20.62 -34.43 -6.21
N ILE A 393 21.01 -34.45 -7.48
CA ILE A 393 20.10 -34.17 -8.62
C ILE A 393 18.87 -35.09 -8.65
N HIS A 394 19.04 -36.40 -8.37
CA HIS A 394 17.91 -37.34 -8.31
C HIS A 394 16.90 -36.98 -7.20
N PHE A 395 17.36 -36.38 -6.11
CA PHE A 395 16.45 -35.90 -5.07
C PHE A 395 15.72 -34.62 -5.52
N ALA A 396 16.42 -33.72 -6.21
CA ALA A 396 15.81 -32.54 -6.80
C ALA A 396 14.72 -32.88 -7.81
N LEU A 397 14.95 -33.87 -8.69
CA LEU A 397 13.96 -34.36 -9.66
C LEU A 397 12.73 -34.94 -8.96
N ARG A 398 12.92 -35.77 -7.92
CA ARG A 398 11.80 -36.30 -7.12
C ARG A 398 10.96 -35.21 -6.47
N LEU A 399 11.59 -34.11 -5.98
CA LEU A 399 10.86 -32.96 -5.45
C LEU A 399 10.08 -32.21 -6.52
N CYS A 400 10.64 -32.08 -7.72
CA CYS A 400 9.95 -31.52 -8.88
C CYS A 400 8.74 -32.36 -9.30
N ASP A 401 8.87 -33.71 -9.33
CA ASP A 401 7.76 -34.63 -9.60
C ASP A 401 6.67 -34.56 -8.49
N GLU A 402 7.07 -34.37 -7.24
CA GLU A 402 6.11 -34.19 -6.13
C GLU A 402 5.36 -32.86 -6.29
N MET A 403 6.06 -31.78 -6.65
CA MET A 403 5.50 -30.48 -6.95
C MET A 403 4.41 -30.56 -8.02
N LEU A 404 4.72 -31.22 -9.15
CA LEU A 404 3.78 -31.45 -10.26
C LEU A 404 2.56 -32.29 -9.83
N ARG A 405 2.77 -33.39 -9.08
CA ARG A 405 1.67 -34.23 -8.56
C ARG A 405 0.72 -33.48 -7.63
N ARG A 406 1.19 -32.42 -6.96
CA ARG A 406 0.37 -31.53 -6.13
C ARG A 406 -0.31 -30.42 -6.90
N GLY A 407 -0.13 -30.35 -8.22
CA GLY A 407 -0.75 -29.35 -9.09
C GLY A 407 0.01 -28.02 -9.18
N TYR A 408 1.25 -27.96 -8.69
CA TYR A 408 2.09 -26.77 -8.85
C TYR A 408 2.94 -26.91 -10.11
N GLU A 409 2.88 -25.91 -10.99
CA GLU A 409 3.73 -25.86 -12.17
C GLU A 409 5.11 -25.28 -11.81
N PRO A 410 6.22 -25.91 -12.31
CA PRO A 410 7.55 -25.37 -12.16
C PRO A 410 7.67 -23.98 -12.81
N ASP A 411 8.19 -23.04 -12.06
CA ASP A 411 8.46 -21.66 -12.51
C ASP A 411 9.89 -21.51 -13.05
N ILE A 412 10.25 -20.30 -13.46
CA ILE A 412 11.59 -19.98 -13.95
C ILE A 412 12.66 -20.33 -12.92
N ILE A 413 12.39 -20.11 -11.63
CA ILE A 413 13.33 -20.40 -10.55
C ILE A 413 13.56 -21.89 -10.45
N THR A 414 12.49 -22.71 -10.50
CA THR A 414 12.58 -24.18 -10.50
C THR A 414 13.50 -24.67 -11.62
N TYR A 415 13.26 -24.22 -12.87
CA TYR A 415 14.09 -24.61 -14.01
C TYR A 415 15.51 -24.13 -13.87
N THR A 416 15.74 -22.92 -13.40
CA THR A 416 17.08 -22.34 -13.19
C THR A 416 17.88 -23.16 -12.18
N GLU A 417 17.26 -23.56 -11.06
CA GLU A 417 17.92 -24.39 -10.05
C GLU A 417 18.25 -25.80 -10.58
N LEU A 418 17.34 -26.42 -11.34
CA LEU A 418 17.60 -27.72 -11.97
C LEU A 418 18.74 -27.62 -13.00
N ILE A 419 18.73 -26.61 -13.88
CA ILE A 419 19.82 -26.36 -14.85
C ILE A 419 21.15 -26.20 -14.12
N ARG A 420 21.16 -25.43 -13.02
CA ARG A 420 22.35 -25.28 -12.16
C ARG A 420 22.82 -26.62 -11.61
N GLY A 421 21.90 -27.43 -11.10
CA GLY A 421 22.22 -28.76 -10.56
C GLY A 421 22.83 -29.70 -11.60
N PHE A 422 22.27 -29.77 -12.80
CA PHE A 422 22.83 -30.54 -13.90
C PHE A 422 24.20 -30.02 -14.33
N CYS A 423 24.39 -28.70 -14.43
CA CYS A 423 25.68 -28.08 -14.71
C CYS A 423 26.75 -28.39 -13.65
N ILE A 424 26.40 -28.40 -12.37
CA ILE A 424 27.31 -28.76 -11.27
C ILE A 424 27.81 -30.20 -11.47
N ARG A 425 26.94 -31.13 -11.78
CA ARG A 425 27.25 -32.55 -11.99
C ARG A 425 27.91 -32.84 -13.34
N GLY A 426 27.96 -31.88 -14.25
CA GLY A 426 28.55 -32.07 -15.60
C GLY A 426 27.60 -32.61 -16.65
N HIS A 427 26.35 -32.77 -16.32
CA HIS A 427 25.29 -33.23 -17.23
C HIS A 427 24.75 -32.07 -18.08
N VAL A 428 25.59 -31.53 -18.94
CA VAL A 428 25.28 -30.26 -19.65
C VAL A 428 24.21 -30.46 -20.73
N MET A 429 24.12 -31.65 -21.32
CA MET A 429 23.10 -31.97 -22.35
C MET A 429 21.70 -31.93 -21.75
N GLU A 430 21.52 -32.52 -20.58
CA GLU A 430 20.25 -32.52 -19.85
C GLU A 430 19.88 -31.09 -19.38
N ALA A 431 20.87 -30.25 -19.04
CA ALA A 431 20.64 -28.83 -18.72
C ALA A 431 20.16 -28.05 -19.96
N GLU A 432 20.70 -28.31 -21.17
CA GLU A 432 20.22 -27.72 -22.43
C GLU A 432 18.79 -28.17 -22.77
N GLU A 433 18.45 -29.44 -22.56
CA GLU A 433 17.09 -29.95 -22.77
C GLU A 433 16.08 -29.22 -21.86
N LEU A 434 16.45 -28.98 -20.61
CA LEU A 434 15.62 -28.20 -19.67
C LEU A 434 15.46 -26.75 -20.11
N LEU A 435 16.52 -26.11 -20.61
CA LEU A 435 16.45 -24.76 -21.18
C LEU A 435 15.52 -24.72 -22.38
N ALA A 436 15.64 -25.70 -23.29
CA ALA A 436 14.76 -25.81 -24.45
C ALA A 436 13.29 -26.08 -24.07
N LYS A 437 13.06 -26.83 -22.97
CA LYS A 437 11.72 -27.02 -22.41
C LYS A 437 11.16 -25.71 -21.82
N LEU A 438 11.98 -24.97 -21.10
CA LEU A 438 11.61 -23.66 -20.55
C LEU A 438 11.25 -22.67 -21.67
N GLN A 439 12.03 -22.62 -22.76
CA GLN A 439 11.73 -21.78 -23.93
C GLN A 439 10.38 -22.12 -24.58
N ARG A 440 10.01 -23.41 -24.62
CA ARG A 440 8.72 -23.87 -25.17
C ARG A 440 7.53 -23.63 -24.24
N SER A 441 7.75 -23.41 -22.94
CA SER A 441 6.67 -23.20 -21.97
C SER A 441 5.98 -21.83 -22.06
N GLY A 442 6.52 -20.88 -22.85
CA GLY A 442 5.98 -19.53 -23.00
C GLY A 442 6.21 -18.61 -21.79
N LEU A 443 6.98 -19.05 -20.80
CA LEU A 443 7.39 -18.20 -19.67
C LEU A 443 8.38 -17.14 -20.16
N SER A 444 8.27 -15.91 -19.64
CA SER A 444 9.27 -14.87 -19.91
C SER A 444 10.58 -15.24 -19.22
N ILE A 445 11.61 -15.56 -20.00
CA ILE A 445 12.89 -16.07 -19.47
C ILE A 445 13.77 -14.87 -19.13
N ASP A 446 14.35 -14.88 -17.93
CA ASP A 446 15.43 -13.95 -17.54
C ASP A 446 16.81 -14.47 -18.03
N HIS A 447 17.86 -13.69 -17.84
CA HIS A 447 19.20 -14.06 -18.27
C HIS A 447 19.87 -15.16 -17.41
N ALA A 448 19.33 -15.52 -16.25
CA ALA A 448 20.00 -16.39 -15.28
C ALA A 448 20.25 -17.83 -15.78
N PRO A 449 19.28 -18.55 -16.40
CA PRO A 449 19.51 -19.89 -16.96
C PRO A 449 20.60 -19.91 -18.04
N PHE A 450 20.62 -18.88 -18.92
CA PHE A 450 21.63 -18.75 -19.97
C PHE A 450 23.01 -18.50 -19.38
N GLN A 451 23.14 -17.60 -18.41
CA GLN A 451 24.42 -17.32 -17.76
C GLN A 451 25.05 -18.56 -17.10
N ILE A 452 24.24 -19.41 -16.47
CA ILE A 452 24.70 -20.65 -15.84
C ILE A 452 25.30 -21.59 -16.89
N LEU A 453 24.64 -21.79 -18.03
CA LEU A 453 25.13 -22.65 -19.11
C LEU A 453 26.37 -22.04 -19.80
N ILE A 454 26.37 -20.74 -20.10
CA ILE A 454 27.51 -20.04 -20.68
C ILE A 454 28.76 -20.18 -19.77
N GLN A 455 28.60 -19.91 -18.46
CA GLN A 455 29.71 -20.10 -17.51
C GLN A 455 30.23 -21.55 -17.49
N LYS A 456 29.34 -22.53 -17.61
CA LYS A 456 29.76 -23.94 -17.66
C LYS A 456 30.53 -24.25 -18.92
N TYR A 457 30.06 -23.79 -20.10
CA TYR A 457 30.76 -24.00 -21.37
C TYR A 457 32.11 -23.29 -21.45
N CYS A 458 32.23 -22.09 -20.86
CA CYS A 458 33.51 -21.40 -20.72
C CYS A 458 34.51 -22.21 -19.87
N ARG A 459 34.06 -22.83 -18.80
CA ARG A 459 34.90 -23.68 -17.92
C ARG A 459 35.29 -25.03 -18.59
N THR A 460 34.45 -25.58 -19.44
CA THR A 460 34.72 -26.84 -20.15
C THR A 460 35.47 -26.65 -21.48
N ARG A 461 35.88 -25.40 -21.79
CA ARG A 461 36.62 -25.03 -23.00
C ARG A 461 35.90 -25.38 -24.34
N VAL A 462 34.58 -25.21 -24.38
CA VAL A 462 33.76 -25.35 -25.60
C VAL A 462 33.16 -23.97 -25.97
N PRO A 463 33.99 -23.03 -26.48
CA PRO A 463 33.58 -21.61 -26.65
C PRO A 463 32.52 -21.42 -27.75
N GLY A 464 32.42 -22.33 -28.74
CA GLY A 464 31.43 -22.23 -29.82
C GLY A 464 29.98 -22.26 -29.30
N ARG A 465 29.65 -23.20 -28.42
CA ARG A 465 28.30 -23.28 -27.82
C ARG A 465 27.99 -22.15 -26.86
N ALA A 466 29.01 -21.63 -26.13
CA ALA A 466 28.83 -20.45 -25.31
C ALA A 466 28.40 -19.22 -26.14
N TYR A 467 29.00 -19.06 -27.33
CA TYR A 467 28.68 -17.97 -28.26
C TYR A 467 27.26 -18.12 -28.86
N ASP A 468 26.82 -19.35 -29.17
CA ASP A 468 25.46 -19.55 -29.66
C ASP A 468 24.41 -19.21 -28.63
N LEU A 469 24.65 -19.50 -27.34
CA LEU A 469 23.74 -19.15 -26.24
C LEU A 469 23.69 -17.66 -25.94
N THR A 470 24.78 -16.89 -26.17
CA THR A 470 24.77 -15.41 -25.99
C THR A 470 23.89 -14.69 -27.03
N LYS A 471 23.54 -15.34 -28.14
CA LYS A 471 22.61 -14.79 -29.14
C LYS A 471 21.14 -15.07 -28.84
N LEU A 472 20.86 -16.04 -27.97
CA LEU A 472 19.51 -16.50 -27.64
C LEU A 472 18.96 -15.91 -26.33
N GLY A 473 19.81 -15.35 -25.45
CA GLY A 473 19.49 -14.70 -24.16
C GLY A 473 19.81 -13.24 -24.15
#